data_399b26670875dbd994907de82e8c9015
#
_entry.id   399b26670875dbd994907de82e8c9015
#
_cell.length_a   1.000
_cell.length_b   1.000
_cell.length_c   1.000
_cell.angle_alpha   90.00
_cell.angle_beta   90.00
_cell.angle_gamma   90.00
#
_symmetry.space_group_name_H-M   'P 1'
#
loop_
_entity.id
_entity.type
_entity.pdbx_description
1 polymer ?
#
loop_
_entity_poly.entity_id
_entity_poly.type
_entity_poly.pdbx_seq_one_letter_code
_entity_poly.pdbx_strand_id
1 'polypeptide(L)'
;SEIEAVNLPNVLPDVDYAIINGNYAIDAGILDKVILTESTESEAALTKANIIAVKNGNQEKEAIKVLVECLSTDKVRKYIQETFGSSVIPVF
;
A
#
# COMPACT_ATOMS: atom_id res chain seq x y z
N SER A 1 17.77 13.19 2.20
CA SER A 1 18.00 12.77 3.58
C SER A 1 17.14 11.57 3.91
N GLU A 2 17.62 10.69 4.77
CA GLU A 2 16.87 9.53 5.27
C GLU A 2 16.02 9.98 6.46
N ILE A 3 14.71 9.73 6.37
CA ILE A 3 13.73 10.08 7.40
C ILE A 3 12.78 8.88 7.55
N GLU A 4 12.41 8.56 8.77
CA GLU A 4 11.37 7.55 9.05
C GLU A 4 10.09 7.87 8.26
N ALA A 5 9.53 6.87 7.56
CA ALA A 5 8.41 7.06 6.64
C ALA A 5 7.18 7.74 7.28
N VAL A 6 6.90 7.44 8.54
CA VAL A 6 5.81 8.05 9.32
C VAL A 6 6.00 9.56 9.51
N ASN A 7 7.22 10.05 9.47
CA ASN A 7 7.55 11.48 9.66
C ASN A 7 7.61 12.27 8.35
N LEU A 8 7.59 11.60 7.19
CA LEU A 8 7.68 12.28 5.89
C LEU A 8 6.60 13.36 5.67
N PRO A 9 5.33 13.16 6.06
CA PRO A 9 4.33 14.21 5.93
C PRO A 9 4.67 15.50 6.70
N ASN A 10 5.34 15.36 7.84
CA ASN A 10 5.67 16.48 8.73
C ASN A 10 6.81 17.37 8.18
N VAL A 11 7.67 16.83 7.33
CA VAL A 11 8.80 17.58 6.75
C VAL A 11 8.49 18.21 5.39
N LEU A 12 7.27 18.03 4.87
CA LEU A 12 6.85 18.65 3.59
C LEU A 12 7.06 20.17 3.52
N PRO A 13 6.87 20.95 4.60
CA PRO A 13 7.13 22.38 4.56
C PRO A 13 8.61 22.75 4.36
N ASP A 14 9.52 21.82 4.65
CA ASP A 14 10.97 22.04 4.65
C ASP A 14 11.67 21.47 3.40
N VAL A 15 10.91 20.85 2.48
CA VAL A 15 11.44 20.22 1.27
C VAL A 15 10.61 20.61 0.04
N ASP A 16 11.23 20.56 -1.15
CA ASP A 16 10.53 20.83 -2.40
C ASP A 16 9.57 19.70 -2.77
N TYR A 17 9.99 18.43 -2.57
CA TYR A 17 9.23 17.23 -2.86
C TYR A 17 9.55 16.11 -1.87
N ALA A 18 8.58 15.25 -1.60
CA ALA A 18 8.77 14.04 -0.83
C ALA A 18 8.04 12.86 -1.49
N ILE A 19 8.63 11.66 -1.43
CA ILE A 19 7.98 10.41 -1.82
C ILE A 19 7.41 9.80 -0.55
N ILE A 20 6.08 9.70 -0.48
CA ILE A 20 5.34 9.28 0.72
C ILE A 20 4.44 8.10 0.35
N ASN A 21 4.47 7.03 1.15
CA ASN A 21 3.55 5.92 0.99
C ASN A 21 2.11 6.36 1.20
N GLY A 22 1.18 5.83 0.40
CA GLY A 22 -0.21 6.26 0.36
C GLY A 22 -0.93 6.24 1.71
N ASN A 23 -0.68 5.23 2.55
CA ASN A 23 -1.25 5.15 3.89
C ASN A 23 -0.86 6.34 4.77
N TYR A 24 0.42 6.76 4.78
CA TYR A 24 0.86 7.93 5.55
C TYR A 24 0.30 9.24 4.99
N ALA A 25 0.11 9.34 3.68
CA ALA A 25 -0.51 10.50 3.06
C ALA A 25 -2.01 10.61 3.42
N ILE A 26 -2.73 9.49 3.52
CA ILE A 26 -4.12 9.41 3.98
C ILE A 26 -4.21 9.87 5.43
N ASP A 27 -3.41 9.24 6.31
CA ASP A 27 -3.44 9.51 7.74
C ASP A 27 -3.10 10.98 8.08
N ALA A 28 -2.21 11.57 7.29
CA ALA A 28 -1.84 12.98 7.42
C ALA A 28 -2.81 13.96 6.72
N GLY A 29 -3.80 13.47 5.97
CA GLY A 29 -4.78 14.31 5.26
C GLY A 29 -4.20 15.20 4.17
N ILE A 30 -3.11 14.76 3.50
CA ILE A 30 -2.37 15.54 2.50
C ILE A 30 -2.58 15.06 1.05
N LEU A 31 -3.63 14.33 0.78
CA LEU A 31 -3.93 13.82 -0.57
C LEU A 31 -4.13 14.93 -1.60
N ASP A 32 -4.57 16.10 -1.18
CA ASP A 32 -4.70 17.30 -2.01
C ASP A 32 -3.35 17.87 -2.51
N LYS A 33 -2.24 17.48 -1.87
CA LYS A 33 -0.88 17.89 -2.24
C LYS A 33 -0.17 16.89 -3.15
N VAL A 34 -0.81 15.78 -3.50
CA VAL A 34 -0.22 14.76 -4.38
C VAL A 34 -0.16 15.30 -5.81
N ILE A 35 1.04 15.35 -6.37
CA ILE A 35 1.28 15.80 -7.74
C ILE A 35 1.51 14.64 -8.72
N LEU A 36 1.89 13.47 -8.21
CA LEU A 36 2.13 12.26 -8.99
C LEU A 36 1.88 11.03 -8.14
N THR A 37 1.18 10.05 -8.70
CA THR A 37 0.96 8.74 -8.10
C THR A 37 1.57 7.66 -8.99
N GLU A 38 2.18 6.63 -8.40
CA GLU A 38 2.70 5.49 -9.12
C GLU A 38 1.58 4.76 -9.88
N SER A 39 1.87 4.37 -11.13
CA SER A 39 0.90 3.64 -11.94
C SER A 39 0.59 2.27 -11.33
N THR A 40 -0.69 1.89 -11.33
CA THR A 40 -1.17 0.57 -10.88
C THR A 40 -0.61 -0.58 -11.71
N GLU A 41 -0.21 -0.30 -12.95
CA GLU A 41 0.34 -1.25 -13.91
C GLU A 41 1.87 -1.23 -13.96
N SER A 42 2.51 -0.45 -13.07
CA SER A 42 3.97 -0.39 -13.04
C SER A 42 4.56 -1.70 -12.49
N GLU A 43 5.71 -2.10 -13.01
CA GLU A 43 6.48 -3.22 -12.47
C GLU A 43 6.82 -3.01 -10.99
N ALA A 44 7.02 -1.77 -10.58
CA ALA A 44 7.29 -1.39 -9.20
C ALA A 44 6.08 -1.66 -8.29
N ALA A 45 4.84 -1.47 -8.74
CA ALA A 45 3.64 -1.78 -7.97
C ALA A 45 3.56 -3.27 -7.62
N LEU A 46 3.95 -4.15 -8.54
CA LEU A 46 3.97 -5.59 -8.31
C LEU A 46 5.14 -6.02 -7.41
N THR A 47 6.35 -5.50 -7.68
CA THR A 47 7.57 -5.91 -6.96
C THR A 47 7.63 -5.38 -5.53
N LYS A 48 6.93 -4.28 -5.23
CA LYS A 48 6.87 -3.66 -3.90
C LYS A 48 5.54 -3.92 -3.17
N ALA A 49 4.70 -4.80 -3.71
CA ALA A 49 3.43 -5.15 -3.09
C ALA A 49 3.65 -5.75 -1.69
N ASN A 50 2.74 -5.43 -0.78
CA ASN A 50 2.67 -6.12 0.51
C ASN A 50 2.32 -7.58 0.31
N ILE A 51 2.93 -8.45 1.09
CA ILE A 51 2.80 -9.90 0.96
C ILE A 51 2.34 -10.54 2.27
N ILE A 52 1.77 -11.75 2.16
CA ILE A 52 1.56 -12.63 3.30
C ILE A 52 2.81 -13.50 3.44
N ALA A 53 3.58 -13.28 4.50
CA ALA A 53 4.77 -14.07 4.78
C ALA A 53 4.46 -15.14 5.84
N VAL A 54 4.93 -16.36 5.61
CA VAL A 54 4.78 -17.48 6.52
C VAL A 54 6.11 -18.20 6.75
N LYS A 55 6.21 -18.90 7.89
CA LYS A 55 7.38 -19.76 8.13
C LYS A 55 7.45 -20.83 7.02
N ASN A 56 8.66 -21.11 6.56
CA ASN A 56 8.91 -22.12 5.55
C ASN A 56 8.26 -23.48 5.92
N GLY A 57 7.55 -24.08 4.97
CA GLY A 57 6.76 -25.30 5.16
C GLY A 57 5.32 -25.07 5.63
N ASN A 58 4.92 -23.84 6.00
CA ASN A 58 3.55 -23.54 6.41
C ASN A 58 2.65 -23.09 5.25
N GLN A 59 3.20 -22.79 4.08
CA GLN A 59 2.46 -22.31 2.92
C GLN A 59 1.35 -23.28 2.46
N GLU A 60 1.51 -24.58 2.72
CA GLU A 60 0.53 -25.61 2.36
C GLU A 60 -0.56 -25.84 3.42
N LYS A 61 -0.47 -25.17 4.57
CA LYS A 61 -1.49 -25.31 5.61
C LYS A 61 -2.83 -24.75 5.14
N GLU A 62 -3.91 -25.52 5.38
CA GLU A 62 -5.28 -25.15 5.01
C GLU A 62 -5.68 -23.76 5.51
N ALA A 63 -5.35 -23.44 6.76
CA ALA A 63 -5.63 -22.12 7.34
C ALA A 63 -4.97 -20.97 6.57
N ILE A 64 -3.76 -21.18 6.03
CA ILE A 64 -3.06 -20.18 5.23
C ILE A 64 -3.70 -20.04 3.85
N LYS A 65 -4.09 -21.14 3.23
CA LYS A 65 -4.79 -21.15 1.94
C LYS A 65 -6.12 -20.39 2.05
N VAL A 66 -6.91 -20.69 3.07
CA VAL A 66 -8.18 -19.99 3.34
C VAL A 66 -7.96 -18.50 3.59
N LEU A 67 -6.92 -18.11 4.34
CA LEU A 67 -6.57 -16.70 4.57
C LEU A 67 -6.28 -15.98 3.25
N VAL A 68 -5.46 -16.58 2.37
CA VAL A 68 -5.13 -16.03 1.06
C VAL A 68 -6.38 -15.89 0.19
N GLU A 69 -7.23 -16.92 0.13
CA GLU A 69 -8.50 -16.87 -0.60
C GLU A 69 -9.39 -15.73 -0.11
N CYS A 70 -9.60 -15.63 1.20
CA CYS A 70 -10.44 -14.58 1.80
C CYS A 70 -9.93 -13.17 1.49
N LEU A 71 -8.61 -12.96 1.55
CA LEU A 71 -7.99 -11.65 1.28
C LEU A 71 -7.94 -11.32 -0.22
N SER A 72 -7.99 -12.30 -1.10
CA SER A 72 -7.90 -12.12 -2.56
C SER A 72 -9.28 -12.08 -3.25
N THR A 73 -10.35 -11.85 -2.51
CA THR A 73 -11.70 -11.77 -3.05
C THR A 73 -12.01 -10.43 -3.71
N ASP A 74 -12.96 -10.43 -4.65
CA ASP A 74 -13.49 -9.18 -5.24
C ASP A 74 -14.13 -8.27 -4.18
N LYS A 75 -14.69 -8.84 -3.11
CA LYS A 75 -15.22 -8.08 -1.98
C LYS A 75 -14.12 -7.25 -1.31
N VAL A 76 -12.95 -7.83 -1.07
CA VAL A 76 -11.81 -7.14 -0.47
C VAL A 76 -11.26 -6.10 -1.45
N ARG A 77 -11.10 -6.46 -2.72
CA ARG A 77 -10.69 -5.52 -3.78
C ARG A 77 -11.58 -4.28 -3.80
N LYS A 78 -12.89 -4.48 -3.83
CA LYS A 78 -13.87 -3.39 -3.85
C LYS A 78 -13.80 -2.54 -2.58
N TYR A 79 -13.68 -3.17 -1.42
CA TYR A 79 -13.50 -2.46 -0.15
C TYR A 79 -12.25 -1.56 -0.15
N ILE A 80 -11.11 -2.07 -0.65
CA ILE A 80 -9.87 -1.30 -0.76
C ILE A 80 -10.10 -0.08 -1.68
N GLN A 81 -10.71 -0.28 -2.84
CA GLN A 81 -10.96 0.79 -3.80
C GLN A 81 -11.92 1.85 -3.26
N GLU A 82 -12.99 1.44 -2.57
CA GLU A 82 -13.97 2.35 -1.99
C GLU A 82 -13.42 3.12 -0.77
N THR A 83 -12.57 2.47 0.04
CA THR A 83 -12.05 3.06 1.28
C THR A 83 -10.83 3.95 1.03
N PHE A 84 -9.91 3.51 0.16
CA PHE A 84 -8.59 4.14 -0.02
C PHE A 84 -8.41 4.80 -1.39
N GLY A 85 -9.35 4.64 -2.32
CA GLY A 85 -9.25 5.20 -3.66
C GLY A 85 -7.98 4.75 -4.38
N SER A 86 -7.26 5.70 -5.00
CA SER A 86 -6.01 5.46 -5.69
C SER A 86 -4.77 5.36 -4.79
N SER A 87 -4.93 5.57 -3.48
CA SER A 87 -3.82 5.61 -2.52
C SER A 87 -3.36 4.21 -2.09
N VAL A 88 -4.19 3.18 -2.28
CA VAL A 88 -3.86 1.77 -2.05
C VAL A 88 -4.32 0.97 -3.26
N ILE A 89 -3.39 0.22 -3.84
CA ILE A 89 -3.60 -0.50 -5.09
C ILE A 89 -3.69 -2.00 -4.80
N PRO A 90 -4.86 -2.64 -4.99
CA PRO A 90 -4.94 -4.10 -4.94
C PRO A 90 -4.31 -4.70 -6.20
N VAL A 91 -3.31 -5.57 -6.01
CA VAL A 91 -2.55 -6.23 -7.09
C VAL A 91 -2.84 -7.73 -7.23
N PHE A 92 -3.97 -8.17 -6.73
CA PHE A 92 -4.45 -9.56 -6.81
C PHE A 92 -5.71 -9.66 -7.67
#